data_abfeff5d853c992e651e1992d2dd55b2
#
_entry.id   abfeff5d853c992e651e1992d2dd55b2
#
_cell.length_a   1.000
_cell.length_b   1.000
_cell.length_c   1.000
_cell.angle_alpha   90.00
_cell.angle_beta   90.00
_cell.angle_gamma   90.00
#
_symmetry.space_group_name_H-M   'P 1'
#
loop_
_entity.id
_entity.type
_entity.pdbx_description
1 polymer ?
#
loop_
_entity_poly.entity_id
_entity_poly.type
_entity_poly.pdbx_seq_one_letter_code
_entity_poly.pdbx_strand_id
1 'polypeptide(L)'
;LRPRAVLLQVICNKAAFNKLAKLPQGILMLAYGIAGTDIDWNIGRITALILMIFGGIIIFACLFVIYAGICFFTLEGLEFMNILTDGAKEYGKYPLDIYGRRVLKFCTYIVPYGLFQYYPFLYLTGRTDLAWYAFIPLLTLCFTLPSFLLWRFGIRHYKSTGS
;
A
#
# COMPACT_ATOMS: atom_id res chain seq x y z
N LEU A 1 -3.75 22.60 32.04
CA LEU A 1 -3.81 21.80 30.79
C LEU A 1 -2.39 21.63 30.27
N ARG A 2 -1.77 20.50 30.54
CA ARG A 2 -0.41 20.20 30.05
C ARG A 2 -0.47 19.89 28.55
N PRO A 3 0.33 20.53 27.69
CA PRO A 3 0.44 20.19 26.27
C PRO A 3 1.31 18.94 26.12
N ARG A 4 0.78 17.80 26.56
CA ARG A 4 1.42 16.52 26.25
C ARG A 4 0.92 16.06 24.88
N ALA A 5 1.81 16.21 23.89
CA ALA A 5 1.79 15.49 22.63
C ALA A 5 0.37 15.17 22.11
N VAL A 6 -0.34 16.21 21.68
CA VAL A 6 -1.65 16.10 21.01
C VAL A 6 -1.60 15.01 19.92
N LEU A 7 -0.46 14.88 19.26
CA LEU A 7 -0.20 13.85 18.25
C LEU A 7 -0.29 12.43 18.83
N LEU A 8 0.30 12.19 20.01
CA LEU A 8 0.24 10.90 20.69
C LEU A 8 -1.19 10.57 21.15
N GLN A 9 -1.91 11.56 21.65
CA GLN A 9 -3.29 11.39 22.09
C GLN A 9 -4.24 11.13 20.92
N VAL A 10 -4.01 11.77 19.76
CA VAL A 10 -4.77 11.52 18.52
C VAL A 10 -4.47 10.12 17.98
N ILE A 11 -3.20 9.70 17.98
CA ILE A 11 -2.80 8.36 17.54
C ILE A 11 -3.41 7.29 18.47
N CYS A 12 -3.34 7.47 19.78
CA CYS A 12 -3.91 6.53 20.75
C CYS A 12 -5.44 6.48 20.70
N ASN A 13 -6.12 7.61 20.53
CA ASN A 13 -7.59 7.66 20.43
C ASN A 13 -8.13 7.10 19.10
N LYS A 14 -7.33 7.15 18.04
CA LYS A 14 -7.68 6.59 16.72
C LYS A 14 -7.10 5.20 16.46
N ALA A 15 -6.29 4.67 17.36
CA ALA A 15 -5.88 3.27 17.34
C ALA A 15 -7.09 2.39 17.68
N ALA A 16 -7.98 2.22 16.69
CA ALA A 16 -9.14 1.35 16.85
C ALA A 16 -8.64 -0.07 17.12
N PHE A 17 -8.91 -0.61 18.29
CA PHE A 17 -8.59 -2.00 18.70
C PHE A 17 -8.97 -3.02 17.62
N ASN A 18 -10.07 -2.77 16.91
CA ASN A 18 -10.51 -3.58 15.77
C ASN A 18 -9.49 -3.66 14.63
N LYS A 19 -8.62 -2.65 14.45
CA LYS A 19 -7.57 -2.67 13.43
C LYS A 19 -6.35 -3.47 13.89
N LEU A 20 -6.04 -3.45 15.19
CA LEU A 20 -4.99 -4.27 15.79
C LEU A 20 -5.33 -5.76 15.72
N ALA A 21 -6.60 -6.13 15.87
CA ALA A 21 -7.05 -7.52 15.75
C ALA A 21 -6.84 -8.12 14.34
N LYS A 22 -6.69 -7.29 13.31
CA LYS A 22 -6.39 -7.75 11.93
C LYS A 22 -4.93 -8.13 11.73
N LEU A 23 -4.01 -7.64 12.57
CA LEU A 23 -2.58 -7.99 12.47
C LEU A 23 -2.32 -9.49 12.73
N PRO A 24 -2.82 -10.10 13.83
CA PRO A 24 -2.66 -11.54 14.04
C PRO A 24 -3.30 -12.35 12.92
N GLN A 25 -4.46 -11.93 12.42
CA GLN A 25 -5.10 -12.59 11.28
C GLN A 25 -4.22 -12.56 10.03
N GLY A 26 -3.59 -11.42 9.71
CA GLY A 26 -2.67 -11.31 8.59
C GLY A 26 -1.43 -12.19 8.75
N ILE A 27 -0.87 -12.24 9.96
CA ILE A 27 0.29 -13.09 10.28
C ILE A 27 -0.07 -14.58 10.14
N LEU A 28 -1.22 -14.99 10.66
CA LEU A 28 -1.70 -16.38 10.56
C LEU A 28 -1.93 -16.79 9.10
N MET A 29 -2.56 -15.91 8.30
CA MET A 29 -2.77 -16.17 6.87
C MET A 29 -1.44 -16.27 6.11
N LEU A 30 -0.47 -15.40 6.43
CA LEU A 30 0.87 -15.47 5.83
C LEU A 30 1.58 -16.76 6.23
N ALA A 31 1.57 -17.12 7.51
CA ALA A 31 2.17 -18.36 8.00
C ALA A 31 1.54 -19.60 7.36
N TYR A 32 0.21 -19.61 7.24
CA TYR A 32 -0.51 -20.70 6.56
C TYR A 32 -0.16 -20.77 5.06
N GLY A 33 -0.07 -19.62 4.38
CA GLY A 33 0.33 -19.55 2.98
C GLY A 33 1.76 -20.05 2.75
N ILE A 34 2.68 -19.69 3.63
CA ILE A 34 4.07 -20.17 3.61
C ILE A 34 4.14 -21.67 3.83
N ALA A 35 3.40 -22.20 4.81
CA ALA A 35 3.39 -23.62 5.15
C ALA A 35 2.70 -24.50 4.08
N GLY A 36 1.74 -23.93 3.36
CA GLY A 36 0.99 -24.65 2.31
C GLY A 36 1.61 -24.58 0.92
N THR A 37 2.74 -23.92 0.76
CA THR A 37 3.39 -23.73 -0.54
C THR A 37 4.80 -24.32 -0.51
N ASP A 38 5.10 -25.24 -1.44
CA ASP A 38 6.45 -25.82 -1.60
C ASP A 38 7.37 -24.78 -2.24
N ILE A 39 7.79 -23.81 -1.44
CA ILE A 39 8.73 -22.77 -1.86
C ILE A 39 10.12 -23.15 -1.38
N ASP A 40 11.08 -23.27 -2.31
CA ASP A 40 12.49 -23.39 -1.96
C ASP A 40 12.98 -22.06 -1.39
N TRP A 41 13.03 -21.96 -0.08
CA TRP A 41 13.46 -20.73 0.59
C TRP A 41 14.94 -20.46 0.35
N ASN A 42 15.18 -19.37 -0.37
CA ASN A 42 16.52 -18.79 -0.56
C ASN A 42 16.52 -17.35 -0.04
N ILE A 43 17.69 -16.83 0.28
CA ILE A 43 17.89 -15.44 0.76
C ILE A 43 17.16 -14.43 -0.17
N GLY A 44 17.20 -14.64 -1.49
CA GLY A 44 16.52 -13.79 -2.47
C GLY A 44 14.98 -13.79 -2.29
N ARG A 45 14.36 -14.95 -2.01
CA ARG A 45 12.91 -15.06 -1.81
C ARG A 45 12.47 -14.44 -0.48
N ILE A 46 13.28 -14.60 0.57
CA ILE A 46 13.04 -13.94 1.86
C ILE A 46 13.11 -12.41 1.69
N THR A 47 14.12 -11.92 0.98
CA THR A 47 14.27 -10.49 0.68
C THR A 47 13.07 -9.98 -0.13
N ALA A 48 12.61 -10.73 -1.14
CA ALA A 48 11.42 -10.38 -1.92
C ALA A 48 10.19 -10.24 -1.02
N LEU A 49 9.94 -11.20 -0.10
CA LEU A 49 8.82 -11.14 0.82
C LEU A 49 8.87 -9.91 1.73
N ILE A 50 10.04 -9.61 2.30
CA ILE A 50 10.24 -8.42 3.13
C ILE A 50 9.96 -7.15 2.33
N LEU A 51 10.52 -7.04 1.12
CA LEU A 51 10.33 -5.87 0.26
C LEU A 51 8.89 -5.73 -0.24
N MET A 52 8.15 -6.83 -0.44
CA MET A 52 6.71 -6.80 -0.73
C MET A 52 5.92 -6.12 0.40
N ILE A 53 6.20 -6.49 1.65
CA ILE A 53 5.52 -5.93 2.82
C ILE A 53 5.83 -4.43 2.93
N PHE A 54 7.11 -4.05 2.84
CA PHE A 54 7.51 -2.64 2.90
C PHE A 54 6.96 -1.83 1.72
N GLY A 55 7.01 -2.35 0.50
CA GLY A 55 6.44 -1.71 -0.68
C GLY A 55 4.93 -1.48 -0.54
N GLY A 56 4.21 -2.44 0.02
CA GLY A 56 2.79 -2.30 0.32
C GLY A 56 2.52 -1.18 1.33
N ILE A 57 3.28 -1.13 2.43
CA ILE A 57 3.15 -0.07 3.45
C ILE A 57 3.38 1.31 2.81
N ILE A 58 4.42 1.45 1.99
CA ILE A 58 4.76 2.71 1.31
C ILE A 58 3.63 3.15 0.38
N ILE A 59 3.11 2.26 -0.47
CA ILE A 59 2.03 2.61 -1.41
C ILE A 59 0.76 3.03 -0.66
N PHE A 60 0.33 2.28 0.36
CA PHE A 60 -0.84 2.66 1.13
C PHE A 60 -0.64 3.99 1.88
N ALA A 61 0.55 4.23 2.44
CA ALA A 61 0.88 5.52 3.04
C ALA A 61 0.79 6.65 2.02
N CYS A 62 1.34 6.47 0.80
CA CYS A 62 1.25 7.44 -0.29
C CYS A 62 -0.19 7.71 -0.71
N LEU A 63 -1.03 6.68 -0.84
CA LEU A 63 -2.44 6.84 -1.16
C LEU A 63 -3.19 7.65 -0.09
N PHE A 64 -2.90 7.41 1.20
CA PHE A 64 -3.49 8.22 2.28
C PHE A 64 -3.01 9.68 2.25
N VAL A 65 -1.76 9.94 1.88
CA VAL A 65 -1.23 11.30 1.70
C VAL A 65 -1.91 11.98 0.50
N ILE A 66 -2.08 11.28 -0.63
CA ILE A 66 -2.82 11.78 -1.79
C ILE A 66 -4.26 12.11 -1.41
N TYR A 67 -4.91 11.18 -0.70
CA TYR A 67 -6.25 11.38 -0.18
C TYR A 67 -6.37 12.64 0.67
N ALA A 68 -5.48 12.83 1.64
CA ALA A 68 -5.44 14.03 2.46
C ALA A 68 -5.23 15.30 1.61
N GLY A 69 -4.41 15.22 0.56
CA GLY A 69 -4.20 16.31 -0.40
C GLY A 69 -5.45 16.66 -1.20
N ILE A 70 -6.21 15.66 -1.65
CA ILE A 70 -7.45 15.86 -2.42
C ILE A 70 -8.56 16.43 -1.54
N CYS A 71 -8.64 16.05 -0.26
CA CYS A 71 -9.63 16.58 0.69
C CYS A 71 -9.57 18.10 0.86
N PHE A 72 -8.44 18.75 0.52
CA PHE A 72 -8.35 20.21 0.52
C PHE A 72 -9.14 20.86 -0.62
N PHE A 73 -9.43 20.12 -1.70
CA PHE A 73 -10.13 20.62 -2.88
C PHE A 73 -11.58 20.18 -2.97
N THR A 74 -11.89 18.99 -2.49
CA THR A 74 -13.23 18.41 -2.63
C THR A 74 -13.55 17.46 -1.48
N LEU A 75 -14.79 17.57 -0.99
CA LEU A 75 -15.32 16.63 0.00
C LEU A 75 -15.74 15.30 -0.64
N GLU A 76 -16.08 15.32 -1.94
CA GLU A 76 -16.51 14.13 -2.70
C GLU A 76 -15.34 13.21 -3.10
N GLY A 77 -14.10 13.70 -3.02
CA GLY A 77 -12.90 12.88 -3.29
C GLY A 77 -12.73 11.66 -2.37
N LEU A 78 -13.49 11.61 -1.28
CA LEU A 78 -13.54 10.52 -0.33
C LEU A 78 -13.96 9.20 -0.96
N GLU A 79 -14.99 9.20 -1.80
CA GLU A 79 -15.51 7.98 -2.41
C GLU A 79 -14.54 7.39 -3.44
N PHE A 80 -13.94 8.23 -4.27
CA PHE A 80 -12.94 7.78 -5.24
C PHE A 80 -11.74 7.12 -4.58
N MET A 81 -11.25 7.68 -3.47
CA MET A 81 -10.13 7.10 -2.74
C MET A 81 -10.49 5.81 -2.01
N ASN A 82 -11.72 5.69 -1.51
CA ASN A 82 -12.20 4.42 -0.96
C ASN A 82 -12.21 3.33 -2.02
N ILE A 83 -12.62 3.63 -3.26
CA ILE A 83 -12.55 2.68 -4.38
C ILE A 83 -11.10 2.21 -4.61
N LEU A 84 -10.12 3.11 -4.55
CA LEU A 84 -8.71 2.74 -4.72
C LEU A 84 -8.19 1.91 -3.55
N THR A 85 -8.46 2.30 -2.30
CA THR A 85 -7.93 1.62 -1.11
C THR A 85 -8.65 0.30 -0.81
N ASP A 86 -9.97 0.26 -0.91
CA ASP A 86 -10.76 -0.94 -0.68
C ASP A 86 -10.75 -1.86 -1.90
N GLY A 87 -10.75 -1.30 -3.11
CA GLY A 87 -10.51 -2.05 -4.34
C GLY A 87 -9.17 -2.78 -4.32
N ALA A 88 -8.11 -2.18 -3.77
CA ALA A 88 -6.82 -2.85 -3.62
C ALA A 88 -6.90 -4.12 -2.77
N LYS A 89 -7.75 -4.14 -1.73
CA LYS A 89 -7.98 -5.33 -0.90
C LYS A 89 -8.67 -6.44 -1.68
N GLU A 90 -9.60 -6.09 -2.55
CA GLU A 90 -10.31 -7.06 -3.39
C GLU A 90 -9.42 -7.59 -4.53
N TYR A 91 -8.70 -6.70 -5.23
CA TYR A 91 -7.74 -7.09 -6.27
C TYR A 91 -6.56 -7.89 -5.70
N GLY A 92 -6.20 -7.65 -4.45
CA GLY A 92 -5.12 -8.36 -3.76
C GLY A 92 -5.41 -9.81 -3.42
N LYS A 93 -6.66 -10.26 -3.50
CA LYS A 93 -7.04 -11.65 -3.24
C LYS A 93 -6.59 -12.60 -4.35
N TYR A 94 -6.41 -12.10 -5.55
CA TYR A 94 -6.05 -12.90 -6.73
C TYR A 94 -4.85 -12.29 -7.45
N PRO A 95 -4.05 -13.12 -8.17
CA PRO A 95 -2.99 -12.61 -9.03
C PRO A 95 -3.54 -11.62 -10.07
N LEU A 96 -2.88 -10.49 -10.24
CA LEU A 96 -3.37 -9.37 -11.08
C LEU A 96 -3.53 -9.72 -12.57
N ASP A 97 -2.86 -10.76 -13.04
CA ASP A 97 -2.97 -11.25 -14.43
C ASP A 97 -4.35 -11.83 -14.77
N ILE A 98 -5.09 -12.35 -13.78
CA ILE A 98 -6.45 -12.86 -13.94
C ILE A 98 -7.40 -11.77 -14.44
N TYR A 99 -7.19 -10.53 -14.03
CA TYR A 99 -8.02 -9.38 -14.44
C TYR A 99 -7.69 -8.85 -15.84
N GLY A 100 -6.70 -9.46 -16.50
CA GLY A 100 -6.29 -9.13 -17.86
C GLY A 100 -5.21 -8.03 -17.94
N ARG A 101 -4.57 -7.96 -19.12
CA ARG A 101 -3.40 -7.10 -19.37
C ARG A 101 -3.66 -5.60 -19.15
N ARG A 102 -4.89 -5.13 -19.38
CA ARG A 102 -5.22 -3.70 -19.18
C ARG A 102 -5.22 -3.32 -17.70
N VAL A 103 -5.82 -4.15 -16.86
CA VAL A 103 -5.85 -3.94 -15.41
C VAL A 103 -4.45 -4.07 -14.82
N LEU A 104 -3.67 -5.05 -15.26
CA LEU A 104 -2.28 -5.19 -14.82
C LEU A 104 -1.45 -3.95 -15.15
N LYS A 105 -1.57 -3.39 -16.36
CA LYS A 105 -0.90 -2.14 -16.73
C LYS A 105 -1.35 -0.96 -15.88
N PHE A 106 -2.65 -0.81 -15.64
CA PHE A 106 -3.19 0.22 -14.74
C PHE A 106 -2.61 0.09 -13.33
N CYS A 107 -2.63 -1.12 -12.78
CA CYS A 107 -2.09 -1.43 -11.46
C CYS A 107 -0.55 -1.43 -11.38
N THR A 108 0.14 -1.24 -12.49
CA THR A 108 1.61 -1.11 -12.51
C THR A 108 2.04 0.34 -12.64
N TYR A 109 1.36 1.12 -13.49
CA TYR A 109 1.82 2.47 -13.87
C TYR A 109 1.04 3.60 -13.18
N ILE A 110 -0.25 3.42 -12.93
CA ILE A 110 -1.10 4.48 -12.36
C ILE A 110 -1.21 4.31 -10.84
N VAL A 111 -1.68 3.15 -10.38
CA VAL A 111 -1.69 2.82 -8.96
C VAL A 111 -0.77 1.62 -8.75
N PRO A 112 0.48 1.81 -8.33
CA PRO A 112 1.56 0.84 -8.52
C PRO A 112 1.44 -0.40 -7.61
N TYR A 113 0.26 -1.02 -7.53
CA TYR A 113 0.02 -2.27 -6.80
C TYR A 113 0.82 -3.44 -7.36
N GLY A 114 0.97 -3.49 -8.69
CA GLY A 114 1.74 -4.54 -9.35
C GLY A 114 3.19 -4.58 -8.92
N LEU A 115 3.77 -3.44 -8.58
CA LEU A 115 5.18 -3.34 -8.22
C LEU A 115 5.52 -4.09 -6.91
N PHE A 116 4.65 -4.04 -5.91
CA PHE A 116 4.92 -4.72 -4.64
C PHE A 116 4.20 -6.07 -4.51
N GLN A 117 3.12 -6.31 -5.27
CA GLN A 117 2.31 -7.51 -5.13
C GLN A 117 2.58 -8.52 -6.25
N TYR A 118 2.50 -8.12 -7.52
CA TYR A 118 2.50 -9.06 -8.64
C TYR A 118 3.90 -9.54 -9.02
N TYR A 119 4.82 -8.64 -9.35
CA TYR A 119 6.14 -9.02 -9.85
C TYR A 119 6.98 -9.79 -8.83
N PRO A 120 7.14 -9.34 -7.58
CA PRO A 120 7.91 -10.10 -6.60
C PRO A 120 7.22 -11.40 -6.20
N PHE A 121 5.88 -11.47 -6.28
CA PHE A 121 5.13 -12.70 -6.05
C PHE A 121 5.44 -13.77 -7.11
N LEU A 122 5.60 -13.40 -8.37
CA LEU A 122 6.02 -14.33 -9.43
C LEU A 122 7.39 -14.94 -9.14
N TYR A 123 8.32 -14.13 -8.63
CA TYR A 123 9.64 -14.62 -8.22
C TYR A 123 9.55 -15.49 -6.96
N LEU A 124 8.77 -15.09 -5.98
CA LEU A 124 8.55 -15.83 -4.73
C LEU A 124 8.02 -17.26 -5.00
N THR A 125 7.04 -17.37 -5.89
CA THR A 125 6.39 -18.66 -6.26
C THR A 125 7.18 -19.49 -7.29
N GLY A 126 8.35 -19.03 -7.71
CA GLY A 126 9.16 -19.74 -8.70
C GLY A 126 8.59 -19.74 -10.14
N ARG A 127 7.63 -18.87 -10.43
CA ARG A 127 7.08 -18.70 -11.79
C ARG A 127 8.02 -17.94 -12.72
N THR A 128 9.04 -17.31 -12.17
CA THR A 128 10.11 -16.63 -12.91
C THR A 128 11.42 -16.73 -12.15
N ASP A 129 12.51 -16.92 -12.87
CA ASP A 129 13.87 -16.98 -12.31
C ASP A 129 14.57 -15.62 -12.29
N LEU A 130 13.83 -14.55 -12.66
CA LEU A 130 14.37 -13.19 -12.75
C LEU A 130 14.56 -12.61 -11.32
N ALA A 131 15.75 -12.77 -10.76
CA ALA A 131 16.07 -12.30 -9.40
C ALA A 131 15.84 -10.80 -9.18
N TRP A 132 15.90 -9.98 -10.22
CA TRP A 132 15.63 -8.54 -10.10
C TRP A 132 14.16 -8.22 -9.76
N TYR A 133 13.22 -9.16 -9.97
CA TYR A 133 11.83 -9.00 -9.53
C TYR A 133 11.70 -8.89 -8.01
N ALA A 134 12.64 -9.44 -7.26
CA ALA A 134 12.70 -9.26 -5.82
C ALA A 134 12.87 -7.78 -5.41
N PHE A 135 13.53 -6.97 -6.24
CA PHE A 135 13.83 -5.57 -5.95
C PHE A 135 12.83 -4.57 -6.54
N ILE A 136 11.90 -5.02 -7.38
CA ILE A 136 10.86 -4.15 -7.96
C ILE A 136 10.07 -3.36 -6.90
N PRO A 137 9.74 -3.90 -5.71
CA PRO A 137 9.06 -3.12 -4.67
C PRO A 137 9.78 -1.84 -4.26
N LEU A 138 11.08 -1.74 -4.44
CA LEU A 138 11.84 -0.50 -4.18
C LEU A 138 11.39 0.66 -5.09
N LEU A 139 10.87 0.37 -6.28
CA LEU A 139 10.32 1.39 -7.17
C LEU A 139 9.08 2.09 -6.58
N THR A 140 8.44 1.50 -5.58
CA THR A 140 7.33 2.14 -4.87
C THR A 140 7.77 3.43 -4.15
N LEU A 141 9.06 3.54 -3.80
CA LEU A 141 9.63 4.78 -3.24
C LEU A 141 9.49 5.97 -4.19
N CYS A 142 9.56 5.76 -5.50
CA CYS A 142 9.38 6.82 -6.48
C CYS A 142 7.97 7.45 -6.39
N PHE A 143 6.98 6.68 -5.89
CA PHE A 143 5.61 7.16 -5.75
C PHE A 143 5.44 8.12 -4.57
N THR A 144 6.38 8.17 -3.65
CA THR A 144 6.37 9.14 -2.52
C THR A 144 6.49 10.59 -3.01
N LEU A 145 7.27 10.82 -4.07
CA LEU A 145 7.46 12.16 -4.66
C LEU A 145 6.15 12.79 -5.14
N PRO A 146 5.39 12.20 -6.07
CA PRO A 146 4.13 12.77 -6.53
C PRO A 146 3.11 12.90 -5.40
N SER A 147 3.06 11.95 -4.46
CA SER A 147 2.18 11.99 -3.29
C SER A 147 2.46 13.21 -2.42
N PHE A 148 3.72 13.46 -2.10
CA PHE A 148 4.14 14.60 -1.30
C PHE A 148 3.92 15.94 -2.02
N LEU A 149 4.19 16.01 -3.33
CA LEU A 149 3.96 17.20 -4.14
C LEU A 149 2.47 17.57 -4.17
N LEU A 150 1.60 16.60 -4.36
CA LEU A 150 0.17 16.80 -4.39
C LEU A 150 -0.36 17.29 -3.04
N TRP A 151 0.10 16.70 -1.93
CA TRP A 151 -0.24 17.14 -0.58
C TRP A 151 0.25 18.56 -0.29
N ARG A 152 1.50 18.88 -0.67
CA ARG A 152 2.05 20.25 -0.52
C ARG A 152 1.30 21.28 -1.35
N PHE A 153 0.87 20.89 -2.55
CA PHE A 153 0.02 21.73 -3.41
C PHE A 153 -1.34 21.97 -2.74
N GLY A 154 -1.98 20.94 -2.19
CA GLY A 154 -3.24 21.04 -1.46
C GLY A 154 -3.16 22.01 -0.29
N ILE A 155 -2.15 21.89 0.56
CA ILE A 155 -1.96 22.82 1.70
C ILE A 155 -1.79 24.28 1.25
N ARG A 156 -1.04 24.52 0.18
CA ARG A 156 -0.80 25.89 -0.31
C ARG A 156 -2.06 26.56 -0.87
N HIS A 157 -3.00 25.78 -1.40
CA HIS A 157 -4.25 26.29 -1.97
C HIS A 157 -5.43 26.19 -1.00
N TYR A 158 -5.20 25.70 0.19
CA TYR A 158 -6.22 25.67 1.23
C TYR A 158 -6.57 27.10 1.64
N LYS A 159 -7.75 27.55 1.22
CA LYS A 159 -8.37 28.75 1.74
C LYS A 159 -9.27 28.31 2.89
N SER A 160 -8.90 28.68 4.11
CA SER A 160 -9.79 28.54 5.24
C SER A 160 -11.11 29.22 4.89
N THR A 161 -12.19 28.50 4.80
CA THR A 161 -13.54 29.04 4.83
C THR A 161 -13.81 29.41 6.30
N GLY A 162 -13.00 30.33 6.83
CA GLY A 162 -13.16 30.86 8.16
C GLY A 162 -14.46 31.64 8.22
N SER A 163 -15.33 31.19 9.09
CA SER A 163 -16.42 31.94 9.69
C SER A 163 -15.88 33.16 10.42
#